data_7275d7cb1f0e766f09ee95858c4ad4fc
#
_entry.id   7275d7cb1f0e766f09ee95858c4ad4fc
#
_cell.length_a   1.000
_cell.length_b   1.000
_cell.length_c   1.000
_cell.angle_alpha   90.00
_cell.angle_beta   90.00
_cell.angle_gamma   90.00
#
_symmetry.space_group_name_H-M   'P 1'
#
loop_
_entity.id
_entity.type
_entity.pdbx_description
1 polymer ?
#
loop_
_entity_poly.entity_id
_entity_poly.type
_entity_poly.pdbx_seq_one_letter_code
_entity_poly.pdbx_strand_id
1 'polypeptide(L)'
;SFGKTVSYKSGAYLIIEHTEALHVVDVNSGNRTKNANGQEANALEVNLGAADELARQLRLRDMGGIIVVDFIDMNEAENRQKLYERMCANMQKDRARHNILPLSKFGLMQITRQRVRPAMDVNTTETCPTCFGKGTIKSSILFTDTLESKIDYLVNKLKIKKFSLHIHP
;
A
#
# COMPACT_ATOMS: atom_id res chain seq x y z
N SER A 1 6.50 5.94 -11.49
CA SER A 1 5.97 5.63 -10.15
C SER A 1 5.13 4.38 -10.24
N PHE A 2 5.43 3.38 -9.41
CA PHE A 2 4.62 2.15 -9.34
C PHE A 2 3.39 2.41 -8.47
N GLY A 3 2.20 2.06 -8.97
CA GLY A 3 0.97 2.14 -8.18
C GLY A 3 0.99 1.20 -6.96
N LYS A 4 0.24 1.54 -5.90
CA LYS A 4 0.07 0.68 -4.73
C LYS A 4 -0.67 -0.61 -5.07
N THR A 5 -1.67 -0.53 -5.95
CA THR A 5 -2.52 -1.65 -6.36
C THR A 5 -2.02 -2.26 -7.65
N VAL A 6 -1.93 -3.59 -7.69
CA VAL A 6 -1.52 -4.37 -8.85
C VAL A 6 -2.57 -5.42 -9.13
N SER A 7 -3.32 -5.26 -10.20
CA SER A 7 -4.32 -6.24 -10.63
C SER A 7 -3.63 -7.40 -11.39
N TYR A 8 -4.12 -8.61 -11.15
CA TYR A 8 -3.73 -9.81 -11.88
C TYR A 8 -4.98 -10.64 -12.23
N LYS A 9 -4.86 -11.91 -12.58
CA LYS A 9 -5.95 -12.74 -13.10
C LYS A 9 -7.33 -12.50 -12.47
N SER A 10 -8.37 -12.38 -13.31
CA SER A 10 -9.79 -12.47 -12.96
C SER A 10 -10.28 -11.45 -11.92
N GLY A 11 -9.71 -10.23 -11.91
CA GLY A 11 -10.12 -9.16 -10.99
C GLY A 11 -9.53 -9.22 -9.60
N ALA A 12 -8.69 -10.21 -9.31
CA ALA A 12 -7.89 -10.24 -8.09
C ALA A 12 -6.74 -9.22 -8.16
N TYR A 13 -6.31 -8.71 -7.02
CA TYR A 13 -5.26 -7.69 -6.97
C TYR A 13 -4.43 -7.77 -5.68
N LEU A 14 -3.20 -7.26 -5.77
CA LEU A 14 -2.30 -7.05 -4.64
C LEU A 14 -2.33 -5.59 -4.23
N ILE A 15 -2.30 -5.32 -2.94
CA ILE A 15 -1.97 -4.00 -2.39
C ILE A 15 -0.56 -4.10 -1.83
N ILE A 16 0.35 -3.28 -2.35
CA ILE A 16 1.76 -3.27 -1.94
C ILE A 16 2.03 -1.94 -1.25
N GLU A 17 2.38 -2.01 0.01
CA GLU A 17 2.72 -0.85 0.82
C GLU A 17 4.14 -0.95 1.36
N HIS A 18 4.77 0.18 1.49
CA HIS A 18 6.09 0.31 2.09
C HIS A 18 5.95 1.03 3.43
N THR A 19 6.41 0.39 4.48
CA THR A 19 6.55 0.99 5.80
C THR A 19 8.02 1.37 6.02
N GLU A 20 8.34 2.00 7.12
CA GLU A 20 9.71 2.37 7.46
C GLU A 20 10.67 1.16 7.51
N ALA A 21 10.20 0.02 8.02
CA ALA A 21 11.03 -1.16 8.29
C ALA A 21 10.83 -2.31 7.30
N LEU A 22 9.67 -2.43 6.66
CA LEU A 22 9.32 -3.59 5.84
C LEU A 22 8.31 -3.25 4.73
N HIS A 23 8.14 -4.16 3.79
CA HIS A 23 7.06 -4.12 2.82
C HIS A 23 5.93 -5.03 3.27
N VAL A 24 4.69 -4.56 3.11
CA VAL A 24 3.48 -5.34 3.36
C VAL A 24 2.75 -5.54 2.04
N VAL A 25 2.30 -6.76 1.81
CA VAL A 25 1.52 -7.12 0.62
C VAL A 25 0.25 -7.81 1.08
N ASP A 26 -0.89 -7.26 0.70
CA ASP A 26 -2.21 -7.83 0.95
C ASP A 26 -2.79 -8.39 -0.34
N VAL A 27 -3.36 -9.60 -0.27
CA VAL A 27 -3.94 -10.34 -1.40
C VAL A 27 -5.45 -10.27 -1.36
N ASN A 28 -6.04 -9.71 -2.41
CA ASN A 28 -7.48 -9.53 -2.53
C ASN A 28 -8.06 -10.33 -3.71
N SER A 29 -9.14 -11.08 -3.45
CA SER A 29 -9.84 -11.88 -4.48
C SER A 29 -10.71 -11.05 -5.42
N GLY A 30 -10.97 -9.78 -5.10
CA GLY A 30 -11.93 -8.96 -5.84
C GLY A 30 -13.38 -9.45 -5.71
N ASN A 31 -14.20 -9.18 -6.73
CA ASN A 31 -15.64 -9.50 -6.72
C ASN A 31 -15.96 -10.95 -7.11
N ARG A 32 -15.12 -11.91 -6.78
CA ARG A 32 -15.43 -13.33 -7.08
C ARG A 32 -16.57 -13.82 -6.19
N THR A 33 -17.60 -14.40 -6.82
CA THR A 33 -18.77 -14.98 -6.14
C THR A 33 -18.33 -16.15 -5.27
N LYS A 34 -18.61 -16.07 -3.98
CA LYS A 34 -18.28 -17.11 -2.99
C LYS A 34 -19.31 -18.25 -3.10
N ASN A 35 -19.06 -19.27 -3.90
CA ASN A 35 -19.78 -20.53 -3.77
C ASN A 35 -19.13 -21.34 -2.63
N ALA A 36 -19.92 -21.69 -1.62
CA ALA A 36 -19.41 -22.33 -0.39
C ALA A 36 -18.58 -23.62 -0.64
N ASN A 37 -18.91 -24.40 -1.67
CA ASN A 37 -18.20 -25.63 -2.02
C ASN A 37 -16.91 -25.41 -2.84
N GLY A 38 -16.59 -24.19 -3.22
CA GLY A 38 -15.38 -23.84 -3.98
C GLY A 38 -14.49 -22.82 -3.30
N GLN A 39 -14.76 -22.47 -2.03
CA GLN A 39 -14.05 -21.38 -1.36
C GLN A 39 -12.54 -21.69 -1.21
N GLU A 40 -12.19 -22.88 -0.77
CA GLU A 40 -10.81 -23.32 -0.61
C GLU A 40 -10.08 -23.38 -1.97
N ALA A 41 -10.70 -23.97 -3.00
CA ALA A 41 -10.13 -24.04 -4.34
C ALA A 41 -9.96 -22.65 -4.97
N ASN A 42 -10.92 -21.75 -4.74
CA ASN A 42 -10.82 -20.37 -5.19
C ASN A 42 -9.73 -19.61 -4.46
N ALA A 43 -9.60 -19.78 -3.14
CA ALA A 43 -8.51 -19.18 -2.36
C ALA A 43 -7.15 -19.65 -2.86
N LEU A 44 -6.99 -20.95 -3.12
CA LEU A 44 -5.76 -21.52 -3.68
C LEU A 44 -5.42 -20.90 -5.05
N GLU A 45 -6.40 -20.83 -5.97
CA GLU A 45 -6.18 -20.26 -7.30
C GLU A 45 -5.76 -18.80 -7.24
N VAL A 46 -6.44 -18.00 -6.40
CA VAL A 46 -6.10 -16.59 -6.20
C VAL A 46 -4.71 -16.44 -5.61
N ASN A 47 -4.38 -17.22 -4.59
CA ASN A 47 -3.09 -17.18 -3.92
C ASN A 47 -1.94 -17.62 -4.83
N LEU A 48 -2.14 -18.63 -5.67
CA LEU A 48 -1.13 -19.07 -6.66
C LEU A 48 -0.87 -17.95 -7.69
N GLY A 49 -1.93 -17.30 -8.18
CA GLY A 49 -1.80 -16.13 -9.06
C GLY A 49 -1.11 -14.96 -8.38
N ALA A 50 -1.41 -14.73 -7.10
CA ALA A 50 -0.75 -13.73 -6.28
C ALA A 50 0.76 -14.01 -6.15
N ALA A 51 1.16 -15.25 -5.91
CA ALA A 51 2.57 -15.65 -5.82
C ALA A 51 3.32 -15.40 -7.13
N ASP A 52 2.69 -15.68 -8.28
CA ASP A 52 3.27 -15.43 -9.60
C ASP A 52 3.51 -13.93 -9.81
N GLU A 53 2.49 -13.11 -9.54
CA GLU A 53 2.58 -11.67 -9.72
C GLU A 53 3.50 -11.02 -8.69
N LEU A 54 3.46 -11.45 -7.43
CA LEU A 54 4.35 -10.94 -6.39
C LEU A 54 5.82 -11.14 -6.75
N ALA A 55 6.21 -12.35 -7.15
CA ALA A 55 7.58 -12.62 -7.58
C ALA A 55 8.02 -11.71 -8.74
N ARG A 56 7.08 -11.38 -9.65
CA ARG A 56 7.32 -10.41 -10.72
C ARG A 56 7.51 -9.01 -10.17
N GLN A 57 6.66 -8.56 -9.24
CA GLN A 57 6.73 -7.24 -8.63
C GLN A 57 7.99 -7.04 -7.79
N LEU A 58 8.41 -8.04 -7.03
CA LEU A 58 9.67 -8.00 -6.26
C LEU A 58 10.88 -7.67 -7.15
N ARG A 59 10.93 -8.29 -8.34
CA ARG A 59 11.99 -8.03 -9.32
C ARG A 59 11.85 -6.67 -10.01
N LEU A 60 10.63 -6.32 -10.45
CA LEU A 60 10.37 -5.07 -11.17
C LEU A 60 10.65 -3.82 -10.32
N ARG A 61 10.23 -3.87 -9.06
CA ARG A 61 10.37 -2.76 -8.12
C ARG A 61 11.70 -2.80 -7.35
N ASP A 62 12.49 -3.85 -7.58
CA ASP A 62 13.70 -4.15 -6.78
C ASP A 62 13.44 -4.07 -5.27
N MET A 63 12.31 -4.63 -4.84
CA MET A 63 11.93 -4.66 -3.43
C MET A 63 12.90 -5.55 -2.66
N GLY A 64 13.51 -4.99 -1.62
CA GLY A 64 14.46 -5.70 -0.78
C GLY A 64 14.21 -5.41 0.70
N GLY A 65 14.80 -6.20 1.57
CA GLY A 65 14.54 -6.20 3.01
C GLY A 65 13.53 -7.26 3.39
N ILE A 66 12.70 -6.97 4.38
CA ILE A 66 11.66 -7.87 4.88
C ILE A 66 10.37 -7.57 4.13
N ILE A 67 9.75 -8.60 3.58
CA ILE A 67 8.45 -8.53 2.91
C ILE A 67 7.51 -9.50 3.63
N VAL A 68 6.37 -9.01 4.10
CA VAL A 68 5.31 -9.80 4.73
C VAL A 68 4.13 -9.82 3.78
N VAL A 69 3.67 -11.00 3.45
CA VAL A 69 2.56 -11.23 2.53
C VAL A 69 1.41 -11.84 3.29
N ASP A 70 0.25 -11.21 3.21
CA ASP A 70 -1.01 -11.72 3.76
C ASP A 70 -1.81 -12.38 2.63
N PHE A 71 -1.77 -13.72 2.61
CA PHE A 71 -2.50 -14.52 1.64
C PHE A 71 -3.90 -14.83 2.16
N ILE A 72 -4.83 -15.07 1.24
CA ILE A 72 -6.17 -15.50 1.60
C ILE A 72 -6.08 -16.81 2.40
N ASP A 73 -6.80 -16.88 3.51
CA ASP A 73 -6.82 -18.04 4.40
C ASP A 73 -7.16 -19.33 3.68
N MET A 74 -6.38 -20.37 3.99
CA MET A 74 -6.58 -21.73 3.51
C MET A 74 -6.52 -22.72 4.68
N ASN A 75 -7.53 -23.56 4.77
CA ASN A 75 -7.66 -24.55 5.85
C ASN A 75 -6.76 -25.76 5.61
N GLU A 76 -6.61 -26.19 4.35
CA GLU A 76 -5.87 -27.39 3.99
C GLU A 76 -4.36 -27.16 4.02
N ALA A 77 -3.64 -28.00 4.77
CA ALA A 77 -2.17 -27.93 4.85
C ALA A 77 -1.51 -28.18 3.47
N GLU A 78 -2.11 -29.05 2.65
CA GLU A 78 -1.63 -29.36 1.31
C GLU A 78 -1.66 -28.11 0.40
N ASN A 79 -2.71 -27.30 0.48
CA ASN A 79 -2.85 -26.07 -0.30
C ASN A 79 -1.84 -25.02 0.15
N ARG A 80 -1.59 -24.90 1.46
CA ARG A 80 -0.54 -24.00 1.98
C ARG A 80 0.86 -24.44 1.51
N GLN A 81 1.10 -25.74 1.46
CA GLN A 81 2.36 -26.29 0.95
C GLN A 81 2.53 -26.02 -0.55
N LYS A 82 1.48 -26.24 -1.37
CA LYS A 82 1.48 -25.92 -2.81
C LYS A 82 1.79 -24.44 -3.06
N LEU A 83 1.21 -23.54 -2.27
CA LEU A 83 1.49 -22.11 -2.37
C LEU A 83 2.95 -21.78 -2.05
N TYR A 84 3.48 -22.35 -0.97
CA TYR A 84 4.89 -22.17 -0.61
C TYR A 84 5.84 -22.66 -1.71
N GLU A 85 5.60 -23.86 -2.25
CA GLU A 85 6.40 -24.42 -3.34
C GLU A 85 6.33 -23.56 -4.60
N ARG A 86 5.14 -23.03 -4.93
CA ARG A 86 4.95 -22.12 -6.07
C ARG A 86 5.75 -20.84 -5.89
N MET A 87 5.73 -20.25 -4.70
CA MET A 87 6.50 -19.05 -4.40
C MET A 87 8.01 -19.32 -4.51
N CYS A 88 8.49 -20.42 -3.95
CA CYS A 88 9.89 -20.84 -4.06
C CYS A 88 10.31 -21.03 -5.53
N ALA A 89 9.50 -21.72 -6.32
CA ALA A 89 9.77 -21.94 -7.75
C ALA A 89 9.84 -20.62 -8.55
N ASN A 90 8.95 -19.68 -8.26
CA ASN A 90 8.93 -18.37 -8.92
C ASN A 90 10.15 -17.52 -8.55
N MET A 91 10.63 -17.65 -7.33
CA MET A 91 11.79 -16.90 -6.84
C MET A 91 13.13 -17.53 -7.26
N GLN A 92 13.19 -18.76 -7.72
CA GLN A 92 14.42 -19.36 -8.27
C GLN A 92 15.00 -18.56 -9.46
N LYS A 93 14.15 -17.82 -10.17
CA LYS A 93 14.56 -16.96 -11.30
C LYS A 93 15.12 -15.62 -10.84
N ASP A 94 15.07 -15.31 -9.55
CA ASP A 94 15.58 -14.06 -9.00
C ASP A 94 17.09 -14.18 -8.75
N ARG A 95 17.86 -13.19 -9.22
CA ARG A 95 19.31 -13.12 -9.02
C ARG A 95 19.68 -12.65 -7.61
N ALA A 96 18.75 -11.99 -6.92
CA ALA A 96 18.97 -11.52 -5.57
C ALA A 96 18.91 -12.68 -4.57
N ARG A 97 19.78 -12.69 -3.59
CA ARG A 97 19.69 -13.64 -2.47
C ARG A 97 18.39 -13.41 -1.72
N HIS A 98 17.65 -14.47 -1.48
CA HIS A 98 16.38 -14.43 -0.77
C HIS A 98 16.19 -15.66 0.08
N ASN A 99 15.35 -15.53 1.10
CA ASN A 99 14.90 -16.62 1.94
C ASN A 99 13.36 -16.48 2.09
N ILE A 100 12.66 -17.61 2.01
CA ILE A 100 11.19 -17.65 2.10
C ILE A 100 10.86 -18.58 3.25
N LEU A 101 10.09 -18.13 4.20
CA LEU A 101 9.57 -18.95 5.28
C LEU A 101 8.21 -19.54 4.88
N PRO A 102 7.91 -20.79 5.29
CA PRO A 102 6.59 -21.39 5.06
C PRO A 102 5.46 -20.53 5.63
N LEU A 103 4.24 -20.66 5.05
CA LEU A 103 3.07 -19.95 5.57
C LEU A 103 2.85 -20.25 7.06
N SER A 104 2.59 -19.20 7.81
CA SER A 104 2.09 -19.33 9.18
C SER A 104 0.66 -19.92 9.19
N LYS A 105 0.19 -20.31 10.36
CA LYS A 105 -1.21 -20.74 10.55
C LYS A 105 -2.24 -19.63 10.22
N PHE A 106 -1.79 -18.38 10.18
CA PHE A 106 -2.61 -17.20 9.90
C PHE A 106 -2.46 -16.68 8.47
N GLY A 107 -2.04 -17.50 7.51
CA GLY A 107 -1.90 -17.11 6.10
C GLY A 107 -0.72 -16.19 5.78
N LEU A 108 0.12 -15.83 6.75
CA LEU A 108 1.25 -14.93 6.55
C LEU A 108 2.48 -15.67 6.03
N MET A 109 3.08 -15.14 4.95
CA MET A 109 4.37 -15.59 4.43
C MET A 109 5.40 -14.48 4.60
N GLN A 110 6.56 -14.81 5.13
CA GLN A 110 7.68 -13.90 5.24
C GLN A 110 8.74 -14.21 4.18
N ILE A 111 9.17 -13.17 3.48
CA ILE A 111 10.23 -13.23 2.48
C ILE A 111 11.30 -12.22 2.90
N THR A 112 12.55 -12.65 2.90
CA THR A 112 13.70 -11.74 3.05
C THR A 112 14.46 -11.73 1.74
N ARG A 113 14.67 -10.56 1.15
CA ARG A 113 15.34 -10.40 -0.13
C ARG A 113 16.45 -9.33 -0.02
N GLN A 114 17.62 -9.63 -0.54
CA GLN A 114 18.71 -8.67 -0.59
C GLN A 114 18.41 -7.59 -1.65
N ARG A 115 18.58 -6.32 -1.31
CA ARG A 115 18.52 -5.23 -2.29
C ARG A 115 19.68 -5.34 -3.26
N VAL A 116 19.41 -5.25 -4.54
CA VAL A 116 20.45 -5.29 -5.60
C VAL A 116 20.92 -3.88 -5.94
N ARG A 117 20.05 -2.87 -5.78
CA ARG A 117 20.35 -1.47 -6.04
C ARG A 117 20.09 -0.61 -4.82
N PRO A 118 20.82 0.50 -4.63
CA PRO A 118 20.47 1.50 -3.63
C PRO A 118 19.03 1.99 -3.86
N ALA A 119 18.27 2.19 -2.78
CA ALA A 119 16.96 2.81 -2.90
C ALA A 119 17.14 4.23 -3.46
N MET A 120 16.64 4.48 -4.67
CA MET A 120 16.51 5.84 -5.18
C MET A 120 15.15 6.35 -4.73
N ASP A 121 15.13 7.08 -3.63
CA ASP A 121 13.97 7.88 -3.23
C ASP A 121 13.86 9.10 -4.16
N VAL A 122 13.23 8.89 -5.31
CA VAL A 122 12.82 10.01 -6.16
C VAL A 122 11.51 10.53 -5.58
N ASN A 123 11.60 11.47 -4.68
CA ASN A 123 10.44 12.17 -4.15
C ASN A 123 9.90 13.11 -5.23
N THR A 124 8.92 12.64 -6.00
CA THR A 124 8.26 13.39 -7.08
C THR A 124 7.04 14.16 -6.59
N THR A 125 6.78 14.16 -5.28
CA THR A 125 5.63 14.82 -4.68
C THR A 125 6.06 16.06 -3.95
N GLU A 126 5.38 17.18 -4.24
CA GLU A 126 5.50 18.41 -3.47
C GLU A 126 4.43 18.44 -2.38
N THR A 127 4.76 19.10 -1.26
CA THR A 127 3.78 19.30 -0.20
C THR A 127 2.65 20.18 -0.72
N CYS A 128 1.40 19.71 -0.64
CA CYS A 128 0.24 20.47 -1.07
C CYS A 128 0.20 21.85 -0.39
N PRO A 129 0.19 22.96 -1.13
CA PRO A 129 0.22 24.32 -0.55
C PRO A 129 -1.06 24.65 0.24
N THR A 130 -2.16 23.93 -0.01
CA THR A 130 -3.44 24.15 0.66
C THR A 130 -3.52 23.47 2.03
N CYS A 131 -3.10 22.23 2.15
CA CYS A 131 -3.21 21.46 3.39
C CYS A 131 -1.85 21.23 4.09
N PHE A 132 -0.74 21.63 3.48
CA PHE A 132 0.62 21.43 4.00
C PHE A 132 0.90 19.96 4.40
N GLY A 133 0.43 19.02 3.59
CA GLY A 133 0.60 17.57 3.82
C GLY A 133 -0.39 16.96 4.80
N LYS A 134 -1.33 17.73 5.36
CA LYS A 134 -2.31 17.23 6.36
C LYS A 134 -3.43 16.37 5.76
N GLY A 135 -3.64 16.42 4.43
CA GLY A 135 -4.74 15.71 3.75
C GLY A 135 -6.14 16.27 4.01
N THR A 136 -6.26 17.24 4.92
CA THR A 136 -7.53 17.88 5.30
C THR A 136 -7.38 19.39 5.28
N ILE A 137 -8.43 20.10 4.86
CA ILE A 137 -8.54 21.56 4.91
C ILE A 137 -9.67 21.96 5.86
N LYS A 138 -9.60 23.17 6.39
CA LYS A 138 -10.71 23.69 7.20
C LYS A 138 -11.95 23.81 6.33
N SER A 139 -13.11 23.50 6.92
CA SER A 139 -14.39 23.68 6.24
C SER A 139 -14.58 25.13 5.81
N SER A 140 -15.08 25.34 4.58
CA SER A 140 -15.41 26.66 4.06
C SER A 140 -16.50 27.38 4.88
N ILE A 141 -17.34 26.63 5.61
CA ILE A 141 -18.38 27.16 6.50
C ILE A 141 -17.78 28.00 7.62
N LEU A 142 -16.57 27.66 8.11
CA LEU A 142 -15.89 28.39 9.17
C LEU A 142 -14.99 29.51 8.66
N PHE A 143 -14.98 29.75 7.34
CA PHE A 143 -14.09 30.74 6.75
C PHE A 143 -14.48 32.17 7.15
N THR A 144 -15.76 32.50 7.07
CA THR A 144 -16.33 33.81 7.48
C THR A 144 -16.04 34.11 8.95
N ASP A 145 -16.31 33.16 9.84
CA ASP A 145 -16.07 33.34 11.29
C ASP A 145 -14.59 33.57 11.60
N THR A 146 -13.72 32.82 10.87
CA THR A 146 -12.26 32.95 11.02
C THR A 146 -11.77 34.32 10.50
N LEU A 147 -12.36 34.78 9.41
CA LEU A 147 -12.05 36.08 8.81
C LEU A 147 -12.48 37.25 9.73
N GLU A 148 -13.72 37.19 10.21
CA GLU A 148 -14.28 38.18 11.15
C GLU A 148 -13.44 38.27 12.44
N SER A 149 -13.10 37.11 13.02
CA SER A 149 -12.26 37.05 14.21
C SER A 149 -10.86 37.68 14.00
N LYS A 150 -10.27 37.46 12.82
CA LYS A 150 -8.97 38.05 12.47
C LYS A 150 -9.08 39.56 12.24
N ILE A 151 -10.13 40.03 11.57
CA ILE A 151 -10.37 41.48 11.35
C ILE A 151 -10.59 42.15 12.71
N ASP A 152 -11.42 41.57 13.57
CA ASP A 152 -11.69 42.09 14.91
C ASP A 152 -10.41 42.21 15.74
N TYR A 153 -9.56 41.15 15.69
CA TYR A 153 -8.25 41.19 16.34
C TYR A 153 -7.34 42.30 15.83
N LEU A 154 -7.27 42.52 14.52
CA LEU A 154 -6.44 43.54 13.90
C LEU A 154 -6.95 44.97 14.27
N VAL A 155 -8.25 45.18 14.22
CA VAL A 155 -8.88 46.47 14.45
C VAL A 155 -8.91 46.83 15.95
N ASN A 156 -9.40 45.92 16.77
CA ASN A 156 -9.69 46.22 18.18
C ASN A 156 -8.49 45.96 19.09
N LYS A 157 -7.69 44.93 18.83
CA LYS A 157 -6.55 44.58 19.69
C LYS A 157 -5.25 45.24 19.25
N LEU A 158 -4.95 45.19 17.95
CA LEU A 158 -3.72 45.77 17.40
C LEU A 158 -3.90 47.24 16.93
N LYS A 159 -5.15 47.76 16.92
CA LYS A 159 -5.51 49.14 16.50
C LYS A 159 -4.98 49.52 15.13
N ILE A 160 -4.90 48.57 14.20
CA ILE A 160 -4.46 48.79 12.83
C ILE A 160 -5.59 49.43 12.07
N LYS A 161 -5.36 50.64 11.57
CA LYS A 161 -6.38 51.46 10.88
C LYS A 161 -6.46 51.24 9.36
N LYS A 162 -5.43 50.62 8.76
CA LYS A 162 -5.40 50.33 7.31
C LYS A 162 -4.78 48.97 7.08
N PHE A 163 -5.48 48.10 6.38
CA PHE A 163 -4.99 46.80 5.92
C PHE A 163 -5.65 46.44 4.59
N SER A 164 -5.02 45.61 3.80
CA SER A 164 -5.60 45.04 2.58
C SER A 164 -5.84 43.56 2.78
N LEU A 165 -7.02 43.11 2.33
CA LEU A 165 -7.43 41.69 2.40
C LEU A 165 -7.35 41.10 1.00
N HIS A 166 -6.48 40.09 0.83
CA HIS A 166 -6.40 39.31 -0.39
C HIS A 166 -7.06 37.96 -0.16
N ILE A 167 -8.13 37.67 -0.90
CA ILE A 167 -8.86 36.41 -0.83
C ILE A 167 -8.71 35.71 -2.20
N HIS A 168 -8.35 34.44 -2.19
CA HIS A 168 -8.36 33.63 -3.38
C HIS A 168 -9.79 33.17 -3.68
N PRO A 169 -10.29 33.31 -4.93
CA PRO A 169 -11.61 32.84 -5.34
C PRO A 169 -11.80 31.36 -5.16
#